data_080a4f2423c81422aedea8f880f86360
#
_entry.id   080a4f2423c81422aedea8f880f86360
#
_cell.length_a   1.000
_cell.length_b   1.000
_cell.length_c   1.000
_cell.angle_alpha   90.00
_cell.angle_beta   90.00
_cell.angle_gamma   90.00
#
_symmetry.space_group_name_H-M   'P 1'
#
loop_
_entity.id
_entity.type
_entity.pdbx_description
1 polymer ?
#
loop_
_entity_poly.entity_id
_entity_poly.type
_entity_poly.pdbx_seq_one_letter_code
_entity_poly.pdbx_strand_id
1 'polypeptide(L)'
;MLPDIVDSTSFRYVQVDNKYITSMTIKMLPENIYFLDVVKELPYNINYDFSIYINKIDPVKAINDITFNLGNIQGELESINKNQRNIDIVNKTKEDTMLLRRKIQVENQELYTLSLIITFYSVDLNQLNKTISSVKSKFYSKNIIIEIMNFRHLECYVSNLPIYLKNEKYLNNVYITTSALANIFPFYTDTFMDNKGVIVGYTPENKVCMLDIFSNKYENANMCIFGCSGSGKSFFIKLFIIRNFFMKKRQIVLDIESEYDRLSRNLNAQILFKDTYFNILQIFPDDVKSEHFLEEKVYNVVCFILEFCKISKVYLKDKLFEVYHKYDIEDNADSLFEEENENDIYTEKTFRKNERFPCLIDLVESFEECKDKEILRNAIKNEIRFFAQKTNIEIDSKLFVLDLKEIIRYPRLIVHILNYILNNMLGKVETIVYMDELWKYSTDENMLNVVFNMYKTIRKRNASIISITQDISDFFEYKNGAYASSILNNSCFKVFFKTNFTTQIEKIEEFDIDKSDVSTLKKGEAVFIVNGNKVKLKIKSNEFERDVINENDFGNKQ
;
A
#
# COMPACT_ATOMS: atom_id res chain seq x y z
N MET A 1 -31.48 17.07 19.59
CA MET A 1 -31.63 17.39 21.04
C MET A 1 -30.83 18.64 21.31
N LEU A 2 -31.35 19.55 22.09
CA LEU A 2 -30.58 20.70 22.59
C LEU A 2 -29.63 20.19 23.70
N PRO A 3 -28.45 20.79 23.88
CA PRO A 3 -27.55 20.42 24.97
C PRO A 3 -28.19 20.81 26.33
N ASP A 4 -27.92 19.95 27.33
CA ASP A 4 -28.44 20.21 28.69
C ASP A 4 -27.60 21.25 29.45
N ILE A 5 -26.30 21.28 29.21
CA ILE A 5 -25.34 22.16 29.87
C ILE A 5 -24.42 22.81 28.84
N VAL A 6 -24.31 24.15 28.89
CA VAL A 6 -23.33 24.92 28.12
C VAL A 6 -22.54 25.80 29.07
N ASP A 7 -21.26 25.57 29.23
CA ASP A 7 -20.33 26.37 30.00
C ASP A 7 -19.32 27.09 29.10
N SER A 8 -19.39 28.42 29.05
CA SER A 8 -18.53 29.31 28.26
C SER A 8 -17.60 30.16 29.12
N THR A 9 -17.35 29.79 30.37
CA THR A 9 -16.50 30.56 31.29
C THR A 9 -15.01 30.54 30.88
N SER A 10 -14.55 29.51 30.20
CA SER A 10 -13.17 29.42 29.69
C SER A 10 -13.00 30.20 28.41
N PHE A 11 -11.90 30.96 28.29
CA PHE A 11 -11.57 31.67 27.05
C PHE A 11 -11.02 30.76 25.96
N ARG A 12 -10.56 29.56 26.33
CA ARG A 12 -9.88 28.60 25.42
C ARG A 12 -10.79 27.54 24.82
N TYR A 13 -11.96 27.32 25.41
CA TYR A 13 -12.92 26.30 24.97
C TYR A 13 -14.31 26.63 25.52
N VAL A 14 -15.31 26.02 24.92
CA VAL A 14 -16.67 25.92 25.50
C VAL A 14 -16.88 24.45 25.87
N GLN A 15 -17.47 24.20 27.03
CA GLN A 15 -17.93 22.88 27.39
C GLN A 15 -19.42 22.76 27.10
N VAL A 16 -19.77 21.73 26.31
CA VAL A 16 -21.15 21.39 25.99
C VAL A 16 -21.37 19.94 26.45
N ASP A 17 -22.21 19.80 27.46
CA ASP A 17 -22.40 18.53 28.18
C ASP A 17 -21.05 17.96 28.66
N ASN A 18 -20.64 16.78 28.17
CA ASN A 18 -19.39 16.13 28.52
C ASN A 18 -18.24 16.38 27.52
N LYS A 19 -18.40 17.33 26.57
CA LYS A 19 -17.42 17.59 25.50
C LYS A 19 -16.83 18.98 25.64
N TYR A 20 -15.52 19.06 25.45
CA TYR A 20 -14.78 20.29 25.25
C TYR A 20 -14.78 20.66 23.77
N ILE A 21 -15.04 21.91 23.44
CA ILE A 21 -15.20 22.43 22.07
C ILE A 21 -14.25 23.59 21.87
N THR A 22 -13.45 23.53 20.83
CA THR A 22 -12.59 24.65 20.41
C THR A 22 -12.76 24.91 18.93
N SER A 23 -12.94 26.18 18.56
CA SER A 23 -13.12 26.59 17.17
C SER A 23 -11.92 27.40 16.68
N MET A 24 -11.59 27.21 15.41
CA MET A 24 -10.58 27.96 14.67
C MET A 24 -11.19 28.54 13.40
N THR A 25 -10.65 29.68 12.95
CA THR A 25 -11.02 30.27 11.66
C THR A 25 -9.78 30.52 10.82
N ILE A 26 -9.93 30.52 9.50
CA ILE A 26 -8.84 30.83 8.58
C ILE A 26 -8.74 32.36 8.47
N LYS A 27 -7.51 32.87 8.66
CA LYS A 27 -7.17 34.28 8.54
C LYS A 27 -6.51 34.61 7.21
N MET A 28 -5.72 33.69 6.66
CA MET A 28 -5.04 33.88 5.38
C MET A 28 -4.92 32.55 4.64
N LEU A 29 -5.13 32.60 3.34
CA LEU A 29 -4.95 31.49 2.41
C LEU A 29 -3.76 31.78 1.47
N PRO A 30 -3.03 30.77 1.01
CA PRO A 30 -2.03 30.91 -0.04
C PRO A 30 -2.70 31.25 -1.39
N GLU A 31 -1.91 31.74 -2.35
CA GLU A 31 -2.39 32.12 -3.69
C GLU A 31 -3.07 30.96 -4.43
N ASN A 32 -2.54 29.76 -4.28
CA ASN A 32 -3.11 28.55 -4.86
C ASN A 32 -3.46 27.57 -3.74
N ILE A 33 -4.73 27.33 -3.53
CA ILE A 33 -5.25 26.39 -2.55
C ILE A 33 -6.36 25.55 -3.14
N TYR A 34 -6.35 24.27 -2.77
CA TYR A 34 -7.45 23.35 -3.02
C TYR A 34 -8.07 22.96 -1.67
N PHE A 35 -9.39 22.76 -1.65
CA PHE A 35 -10.08 22.31 -0.43
C PHE A 35 -9.45 21.03 0.16
N LEU A 36 -9.00 20.16 -0.71
CA LEU A 36 -8.29 18.94 -0.37
C LEU A 36 -7.05 19.19 0.50
N ASP A 37 -6.29 20.25 0.23
CA ASP A 37 -5.08 20.59 0.99
C ASP A 37 -5.41 20.99 2.44
N VAL A 38 -6.60 21.51 2.67
CA VAL A 38 -7.10 21.84 4.02
C VAL A 38 -7.57 20.57 4.73
N VAL A 39 -8.39 19.74 4.07
CA VAL A 39 -9.02 18.57 4.69
C VAL A 39 -8.01 17.47 5.01
N LYS A 40 -7.00 17.27 4.18
CA LYS A 40 -5.92 16.28 4.40
C LYS A 40 -5.14 16.50 5.69
N GLU A 41 -5.03 17.75 6.15
CA GLU A 41 -4.30 18.09 7.36
C GLU A 41 -5.16 17.93 8.64
N LEU A 42 -6.46 17.67 8.47
CA LEU A 42 -7.37 17.45 9.60
C LEU A 42 -7.20 16.02 10.14
N PRO A 43 -7.17 15.85 11.46
CA PRO A 43 -6.93 14.54 12.08
C PRO A 43 -8.16 13.63 11.97
N TYR A 44 -7.91 12.33 11.76
CA TYR A 44 -8.97 11.31 11.73
C TYR A 44 -9.42 10.82 13.12
N ASN A 45 -8.69 11.20 14.17
CA ASN A 45 -8.86 10.65 15.52
C ASN A 45 -9.73 11.52 16.45
N ILE A 46 -10.23 12.64 15.97
CA ILE A 46 -11.11 13.55 16.71
C ILE A 46 -12.29 13.95 15.84
N ASN A 47 -13.44 14.16 16.45
CA ASN A 47 -14.59 14.68 15.73
C ASN A 47 -14.44 16.19 15.49
N TYR A 48 -14.78 16.62 14.30
CA TYR A 48 -14.82 18.05 13.96
C TYR A 48 -15.97 18.36 13.00
N ASP A 49 -16.44 19.59 13.06
CA ASP A 49 -17.33 20.17 12.08
C ASP A 49 -16.58 21.21 11.26
N PHE A 50 -16.91 21.27 9.98
CA PHE A 50 -16.30 22.18 9.03
C PHE A 50 -17.40 23.02 8.37
N SER A 51 -17.43 24.33 8.63
CA SER A 51 -18.43 25.23 8.08
C SER A 51 -17.81 26.27 7.16
N ILE A 52 -18.40 26.43 5.98
CA ILE A 52 -17.99 27.38 4.96
C ILE A 52 -19.12 28.37 4.74
N TYR A 53 -18.83 29.66 4.91
CA TYR A 53 -19.74 30.74 4.62
C TYR A 53 -19.23 31.54 3.43
N ILE A 54 -20.06 31.66 2.40
CA ILE A 54 -19.72 32.34 1.15
C ILE A 54 -20.77 33.42 0.94
N ASN A 55 -20.33 34.68 0.77
CA ASN A 55 -21.21 35.74 0.37
C ASN A 55 -20.66 36.44 -0.86
N LYS A 56 -21.51 36.67 -1.84
CA LYS A 56 -21.17 37.44 -3.03
C LYS A 56 -21.08 38.92 -2.67
N ILE A 57 -20.06 39.58 -3.16
CA ILE A 57 -19.92 41.05 -3.05
C ILE A 57 -20.53 41.67 -4.29
N ASP A 58 -21.27 42.77 -4.11
CA ASP A 58 -21.78 43.52 -5.23
C ASP A 58 -20.64 43.98 -6.14
N PRO A 59 -20.69 43.69 -7.46
CA PRO A 59 -19.61 43.99 -8.40
C PRO A 59 -19.20 45.46 -8.44
N VAL A 60 -20.18 46.38 -8.34
CA VAL A 60 -19.91 47.82 -8.37
C VAL A 60 -19.18 48.25 -7.09
N LYS A 61 -19.60 47.72 -5.96
CA LYS A 61 -18.94 47.94 -4.68
C LYS A 61 -17.54 47.39 -4.68
N ALA A 62 -17.35 46.15 -5.19
CA ALA A 62 -16.03 45.52 -5.26
C ALA A 62 -15.03 46.36 -6.11
N ILE A 63 -15.47 46.86 -7.27
CA ILE A 63 -14.62 47.70 -8.13
C ILE A 63 -14.31 49.04 -7.47
N ASN A 64 -15.26 49.64 -6.81
CA ASN A 64 -15.07 50.92 -6.10
C ASN A 64 -14.05 50.75 -4.93
N ASP A 65 -14.22 49.70 -4.12
CA ASP A 65 -13.31 49.40 -3.00
C ASP A 65 -11.89 49.13 -3.48
N ILE A 66 -11.72 48.36 -4.55
CA ILE A 66 -10.42 48.09 -5.18
C ILE A 66 -9.78 49.37 -5.74
N THR A 67 -10.58 50.23 -6.38
CA THR A 67 -10.11 51.50 -6.95
C THR A 67 -9.67 52.45 -5.85
N PHE A 68 -10.45 52.54 -4.75
CA PHE A 68 -10.11 53.32 -3.58
C PHE A 68 -8.81 52.84 -2.92
N ASN A 69 -8.65 51.52 -2.77
CA ASN A 69 -7.44 50.92 -2.23
C ASN A 69 -6.22 51.18 -3.12
N LEU A 70 -6.35 51.15 -4.43
CA LEU A 70 -5.27 51.49 -5.35
C LEU A 70 -4.84 52.96 -5.20
N GLY A 71 -5.79 53.88 -4.99
CA GLY A 71 -5.52 55.31 -4.68
C GLY A 71 -4.74 55.48 -3.38
N ASN A 72 -5.11 54.75 -2.34
CA ASN A 72 -4.42 54.79 -1.04
C ASN A 72 -2.99 54.22 -1.16
N ILE A 73 -2.79 53.11 -1.86
CA ILE A 73 -1.47 52.49 -2.13
C ILE A 73 -0.57 53.44 -2.91
N GLN A 74 -1.13 54.20 -3.86
CA GLN A 74 -0.38 55.18 -4.63
C GLN A 74 0.03 56.37 -3.78
N GLY A 75 -0.86 56.85 -2.93
CA GLY A 75 -0.52 57.91 -1.95
C GLY A 75 0.53 57.47 -0.93
N GLU A 76 0.50 56.21 -0.51
CA GLU A 76 1.49 55.63 0.37
C GLU A 76 2.87 55.58 -0.31
N LEU A 77 2.94 55.15 -1.57
CA LEU A 77 4.19 55.14 -2.37
C LEU A 77 4.80 56.51 -2.53
N GLU A 78 3.99 57.55 -2.67
CA GLU A 78 4.42 58.95 -2.77
C GLU A 78 4.96 59.50 -1.44
N SER A 79 4.49 58.99 -0.31
CA SER A 79 4.81 59.44 1.06
C SER A 79 6.00 58.70 1.69
N ILE A 80 6.41 57.52 1.15
CA ILE A 80 7.46 56.68 1.73
C ILE A 80 8.85 57.29 1.48
N ASN A 81 9.47 57.78 2.56
CA ASN A 81 10.91 58.13 2.57
C ASN A 81 11.78 56.84 2.46
N LYS A 82 12.32 56.64 1.28
CA LYS A 82 13.47 55.78 0.86
C LYS A 82 13.91 54.58 1.74
N ASN A 83 13.02 53.87 2.41
CA ASN A 83 13.32 52.52 2.95
C ASN A 83 12.98 51.46 1.89
N GLN A 84 13.98 50.99 1.17
CA GLN A 84 13.83 50.08 0.03
C GLN A 84 12.95 48.86 0.28
N ARG A 85 13.00 48.26 1.47
CA ARG A 85 12.17 47.09 1.86
C ARG A 85 10.68 47.39 1.90
N ASN A 86 10.27 48.55 2.35
CA ASN A 86 8.85 48.91 2.40
C ASN A 86 8.31 49.25 1.01
N ILE A 87 9.13 49.80 0.14
CA ILE A 87 8.76 50.12 -1.25
C ILE A 87 8.44 48.84 -2.05
N ASP A 88 9.23 47.78 -1.89
CA ASP A 88 9.02 46.52 -2.59
C ASP A 88 7.72 45.83 -2.18
N ILE A 89 7.38 45.88 -0.87
CA ILE A 89 6.12 45.32 -0.35
C ILE A 89 4.93 46.09 -0.89
N VAL A 90 4.96 47.42 -0.89
CA VAL A 90 3.86 48.26 -1.36
C VAL A 90 3.69 48.14 -2.87
N ASN A 91 4.79 48.03 -3.65
CA ASN A 91 4.74 47.78 -5.08
C ASN A 91 4.11 46.41 -5.39
N LYS A 92 4.49 45.36 -4.68
CA LYS A 92 3.86 44.03 -4.82
C LYS A 92 2.36 44.11 -4.49
N THR A 93 1.96 44.78 -3.43
CA THR A 93 0.55 44.96 -3.08
C THR A 93 -0.21 45.69 -4.18
N LYS A 94 0.42 46.69 -4.82
CA LYS A 94 -0.16 47.41 -5.97
C LYS A 94 -0.39 46.48 -7.16
N GLU A 95 0.65 45.68 -7.52
CA GLU A 95 0.56 44.71 -8.62
C GLU A 95 -0.55 43.67 -8.39
N ASP A 96 -0.62 43.11 -7.18
CA ASP A 96 -1.63 42.13 -6.80
C ASP A 96 -3.06 42.75 -6.87
N THR A 97 -3.21 44.00 -6.42
CA THR A 97 -4.48 44.69 -6.46
C THR A 97 -4.91 45.05 -7.91
N MET A 98 -3.95 45.40 -8.77
CA MET A 98 -4.21 45.63 -10.19
C MET A 98 -4.58 44.31 -10.91
N LEU A 99 -3.93 43.19 -10.55
CA LEU A 99 -4.26 41.87 -11.08
C LEU A 99 -5.68 41.46 -10.69
N LEU A 100 -6.08 41.68 -9.42
CA LEU A 100 -7.43 41.44 -8.95
C LEU A 100 -8.46 42.25 -9.72
N ARG A 101 -8.18 43.55 -9.93
CA ARG A 101 -9.05 44.45 -10.72
C ARG A 101 -9.22 43.93 -12.14
N ARG A 102 -8.13 43.48 -12.80
CA ARG A 102 -8.16 42.91 -14.14
C ARG A 102 -9.01 41.63 -14.20
N LYS A 103 -8.85 40.73 -13.24
CA LYS A 103 -9.68 39.52 -13.14
C LYS A 103 -11.16 39.82 -13.09
N ILE A 104 -11.55 40.87 -12.33
CA ILE A 104 -12.97 41.25 -12.21
C ILE A 104 -13.46 41.95 -13.48
N GLN A 105 -12.72 42.93 -14.01
CA GLN A 105 -13.19 43.78 -15.12
C GLN A 105 -13.06 43.16 -16.50
N VAL A 106 -12.02 42.34 -16.71
CA VAL A 106 -11.68 41.79 -18.03
C VAL A 106 -12.04 40.30 -18.13
N GLU A 107 -11.81 39.54 -17.05
CA GLU A 107 -12.03 38.09 -17.05
C GLU A 107 -13.43 37.72 -16.51
N ASN A 108 -14.28 38.67 -16.23
CA ASN A 108 -15.64 38.48 -15.69
C ASN A 108 -15.70 37.65 -14.40
N GLN A 109 -14.66 37.68 -13.58
CA GLN A 109 -14.69 37.02 -12.29
C GLN A 109 -15.44 37.87 -11.26
N GLU A 110 -16.16 37.19 -10.38
CA GLU A 110 -16.85 37.85 -9.27
C GLU A 110 -16.04 37.74 -7.98
N LEU A 111 -16.24 38.62 -7.06
CA LEU A 111 -15.61 38.66 -5.74
C LEU A 111 -16.56 38.17 -4.66
N TYR A 112 -16.04 37.33 -3.78
CA TYR A 112 -16.78 36.77 -2.65
C TYR A 112 -16.01 37.00 -1.35
N THR A 113 -16.74 37.04 -0.23
CA THR A 113 -16.14 36.82 1.08
C THR A 113 -16.30 35.37 1.47
N LEU A 114 -15.21 34.79 1.96
CA LEU A 114 -15.12 33.41 2.44
C LEU A 114 -14.79 33.45 3.94
N SER A 115 -15.57 32.75 4.75
CA SER A 115 -15.26 32.47 6.15
C SER A 115 -15.26 30.96 6.36
N LEU A 116 -14.20 30.44 6.94
CA LEU A 116 -14.02 29.04 7.24
C LEU A 116 -13.92 28.85 8.75
N ILE A 117 -14.77 27.98 9.31
CA ILE A 117 -14.76 27.62 10.73
C ILE A 117 -14.50 26.11 10.82
N ILE A 118 -13.54 25.73 11.66
CA ILE A 118 -13.28 24.36 12.04
C ILE A 118 -13.50 24.24 13.54
N THR A 119 -14.45 23.41 13.96
CA THR A 119 -14.78 23.19 15.37
C THR A 119 -14.47 21.77 15.77
N PHE A 120 -13.59 21.59 16.75
CA PHE A 120 -13.13 20.30 17.25
C PHE A 120 -13.85 19.95 18.56
N TYR A 121 -14.15 18.66 18.73
CA TYR A 121 -14.88 18.09 19.87
C TYR A 121 -14.09 16.98 20.52
N SER A 122 -13.88 17.04 21.83
CA SER A 122 -13.25 15.95 22.59
C SER A 122 -13.83 15.86 24.00
N VAL A 123 -13.84 14.65 24.57
CA VAL A 123 -14.11 14.45 25.99
C VAL A 123 -12.84 14.63 26.83
N ASP A 124 -11.66 14.63 26.21
CA ASP A 124 -10.37 14.86 26.85
C ASP A 124 -9.77 16.19 26.38
N LEU A 125 -9.63 17.13 27.32
CA LEU A 125 -9.08 18.46 27.06
C LEU A 125 -7.60 18.41 26.63
N ASN A 126 -6.82 17.46 27.15
CA ASN A 126 -5.41 17.32 26.77
C ASN A 126 -5.28 16.84 25.33
N GLN A 127 -6.11 15.89 24.92
CA GLN A 127 -6.19 15.43 23.54
C GLN A 127 -6.59 16.59 22.61
N LEU A 128 -7.61 17.38 22.98
CA LEU A 128 -8.06 18.52 22.21
C LEU A 128 -6.93 19.54 21.99
N ASN A 129 -6.21 19.92 23.04
CA ASN A 129 -5.11 20.88 22.98
C ASN A 129 -3.95 20.40 22.08
N LYS A 130 -3.58 19.11 22.19
CA LYS A 130 -2.55 18.50 21.33
C LYS A 130 -2.98 18.53 19.85
N THR A 131 -4.21 18.16 19.57
CA THR A 131 -4.77 18.17 18.22
C THR A 131 -4.76 19.58 17.62
N ILE A 132 -5.21 20.58 18.37
CA ILE A 132 -5.22 21.98 17.94
C ILE A 132 -3.81 22.47 17.59
N SER A 133 -2.83 22.14 18.43
CA SER A 133 -1.42 22.51 18.19
C SER A 133 -0.86 21.86 16.94
N SER A 134 -1.15 20.57 16.74
CA SER A 134 -0.73 19.81 15.55
C SER A 134 -1.35 20.38 14.27
N VAL A 135 -2.67 20.60 14.25
CA VAL A 135 -3.37 21.18 13.10
C VAL A 135 -2.85 22.57 12.77
N LYS A 136 -2.61 23.40 13.79
CA LYS A 136 -2.04 24.73 13.58
C LYS A 136 -0.65 24.67 12.93
N SER A 137 0.22 23.78 13.39
CA SER A 137 1.55 23.59 12.85
C SER A 137 1.51 23.10 11.39
N LYS A 138 0.67 22.13 11.08
CA LYS A 138 0.48 21.59 9.74
C LYS A 138 -0.05 22.63 8.76
N PHE A 139 -1.03 23.41 9.15
CA PHE A 139 -1.58 24.49 8.32
C PHE A 139 -0.55 25.58 8.07
N TYR A 140 0.23 25.92 9.09
CA TYR A 140 1.30 26.91 8.95
C TYR A 140 2.38 26.45 7.94
N SER A 141 2.72 25.17 7.92
CA SER A 141 3.67 24.63 6.92
C SER A 141 3.16 24.70 5.47
N LYS A 142 1.83 24.82 5.29
CA LYS A 142 1.17 25.02 3.98
C LYS A 142 0.88 26.51 3.67
N ASN A 143 1.43 27.43 4.46
CA ASN A 143 1.14 28.86 4.37
C ASN A 143 -0.35 29.21 4.60
N ILE A 144 -1.09 28.37 5.31
CA ILE A 144 -2.46 28.65 5.76
C ILE A 144 -2.38 29.18 7.18
N ILE A 145 -2.80 30.43 7.39
CA ILE A 145 -2.81 31.03 8.72
C ILE A 145 -4.19 30.85 9.34
N ILE A 146 -4.23 30.13 10.45
CA ILE A 146 -5.44 29.91 11.24
C ILE A 146 -5.36 30.65 12.60
N GLU A 147 -6.47 31.10 13.08
CA GLU A 147 -6.63 31.79 14.36
C GLU A 147 -7.58 30.99 15.26
N ILE A 148 -7.15 30.76 16.52
CA ILE A 148 -8.01 30.16 17.54
C ILE A 148 -8.98 31.23 18.02
N MET A 149 -10.28 30.94 18.05
CA MET A 149 -11.33 31.87 18.38
C MET A 149 -11.50 32.05 19.89
N ASN A 150 -10.41 32.46 20.58
CA ASN A 150 -10.40 32.71 22.00
C ASN A 150 -11.50 33.70 22.37
N PHE A 151 -12.23 33.43 23.46
CA PHE A 151 -13.43 34.17 23.93
C PHE A 151 -14.66 34.09 23.01
N ARG A 152 -14.59 33.41 21.86
CA ARG A 152 -15.63 33.35 20.81
C ARG A 152 -16.01 31.95 20.39
N HIS A 153 -15.60 30.94 21.15
CA HIS A 153 -15.90 29.56 20.81
C HIS A 153 -17.39 29.24 20.79
N LEU A 154 -18.17 29.90 21.66
CA LEU A 154 -19.61 29.71 21.70
C LEU A 154 -20.28 30.26 20.44
N GLU A 155 -19.89 31.46 19.99
CA GLU A 155 -20.42 32.05 18.74
C GLU A 155 -20.08 31.18 17.53
N CYS A 156 -18.87 30.65 17.46
CA CYS A 156 -18.47 29.74 16.40
C CYS A 156 -19.25 28.42 16.46
N TYR A 157 -19.44 27.86 17.66
CA TYR A 157 -20.23 26.64 17.84
C TYR A 157 -21.68 26.86 17.38
N VAL A 158 -22.31 27.95 17.79
CA VAL A 158 -23.69 28.31 17.37
C VAL A 158 -23.76 28.53 15.85
N SER A 159 -22.74 29.16 15.26
CA SER A 159 -22.67 29.35 13.81
C SER A 159 -22.60 28.03 13.05
N ASN A 160 -22.01 26.97 13.62
CA ASN A 160 -21.94 25.64 12.98
C ASN A 160 -23.28 24.87 13.05
N LEU A 161 -24.21 25.29 13.90
CA LEU A 161 -25.51 24.63 13.96
C LEU A 161 -26.32 24.90 12.68
N PRO A 162 -27.12 23.94 12.18
CA PRO A 162 -27.88 24.07 10.93
C PRO A 162 -29.10 25.02 11.04
N ILE A 163 -29.02 26.06 11.87
CA ILE A 163 -30.04 27.08 12.11
C ILE A 163 -29.70 28.40 11.44
N TYR A 164 -28.60 28.48 10.71
CA TYR A 164 -28.13 29.63 9.94
C TYR A 164 -28.03 30.95 10.77
N LEU A 165 -27.60 30.86 12.00
CA LEU A 165 -27.29 32.04 12.82
C LEU A 165 -25.85 32.49 12.52
N LYS A 166 -25.67 33.20 11.42
CA LYS A 166 -24.37 33.79 11.06
C LYS A 166 -24.16 35.10 11.84
N ASN A 167 -23.14 35.11 12.69
CA ASN A 167 -22.72 36.35 13.35
C ASN A 167 -21.50 36.94 12.60
N GLU A 168 -21.76 37.65 11.50
CA GLU A 168 -20.74 38.18 10.58
C GLU A 168 -19.67 39.04 11.25
N LYS A 169 -20.01 39.69 12.39
CA LYS A 169 -19.08 40.57 13.09
C LYS A 169 -17.86 39.87 13.68
N TYR A 170 -17.92 38.56 13.87
CA TYR A 170 -16.90 37.80 14.59
C TYR A 170 -16.12 36.83 13.71
N LEU A 171 -16.48 36.67 12.43
CA LEU A 171 -15.81 35.77 11.51
C LEU A 171 -14.76 36.52 10.69
N ASN A 172 -13.59 35.93 10.56
CA ASN A 172 -12.60 36.43 9.62
C ASN A 172 -13.09 36.17 8.19
N ASN A 173 -13.14 37.23 7.39
CA ASN A 173 -13.53 37.16 6.00
C ASN A 173 -12.28 37.28 5.12
N VAL A 174 -12.07 36.28 4.27
CA VAL A 174 -11.03 36.28 3.22
C VAL A 174 -11.70 36.60 1.88
N TYR A 175 -11.16 37.54 1.13
CA TYR A 175 -11.64 37.82 -0.23
C TYR A 175 -11.16 36.77 -1.21
N ILE A 176 -12.06 36.24 -2.04
CA ILE A 176 -11.78 35.17 -2.98
C ILE A 176 -12.50 35.40 -4.31
N THR A 177 -11.85 35.12 -5.44
CA THR A 177 -12.44 35.20 -6.78
C THR A 177 -13.21 33.92 -7.13
N THR A 178 -14.06 33.98 -8.16
CA THR A 178 -14.84 32.82 -8.64
C THR A 178 -13.96 31.61 -8.92
N SER A 179 -12.81 31.80 -9.59
CA SER A 179 -11.88 30.71 -9.92
C SER A 179 -11.24 30.07 -8.69
N ALA A 180 -10.84 30.91 -7.72
CA ALA A 180 -10.25 30.41 -6.47
C ALA A 180 -11.32 29.75 -5.58
N LEU A 181 -12.56 30.26 -5.59
CA LEU A 181 -13.68 29.64 -4.88
C LEU A 181 -14.01 28.25 -5.44
N ALA A 182 -13.93 28.07 -6.76
CA ALA A 182 -14.15 26.76 -7.38
C ALA A 182 -13.16 25.70 -6.89
N ASN A 183 -11.92 26.08 -6.55
CA ASN A 183 -10.92 25.18 -6.00
C ASN A 183 -11.20 24.81 -4.52
N ILE A 184 -12.05 25.57 -3.82
CA ILE A 184 -12.46 25.31 -2.45
C ILE A 184 -13.83 24.59 -2.40
N PHE A 185 -14.20 23.88 -3.47
CA PHE A 185 -15.44 23.13 -3.51
C PHE A 185 -15.44 22.00 -2.45
N PRO A 186 -16.40 21.98 -1.49
CA PRO A 186 -16.31 21.13 -0.31
C PRO A 186 -16.73 19.68 -0.53
N PHE A 187 -17.33 19.36 -1.68
CA PHE A 187 -17.80 17.99 -1.98
C PHE A 187 -16.69 17.15 -2.58
N TYR A 188 -15.58 17.10 -1.87
CA TYR A 188 -14.46 16.23 -2.15
C TYR A 188 -14.49 15.03 -1.21
N THR A 189 -14.13 13.88 -1.73
CA THR A 189 -13.86 12.70 -0.92
C THR A 189 -12.54 12.09 -1.35
N ASP A 190 -11.69 11.83 -0.38
CA ASP A 190 -10.52 11.00 -0.56
C ASP A 190 -10.98 9.58 -0.86
N THR A 191 -11.24 9.31 -2.13
CA THR A 191 -11.52 7.98 -2.62
C THR A 191 -10.58 7.69 -3.76
N PHE A 192 -10.15 6.46 -3.85
CA PHE A 192 -9.53 5.97 -5.06
C PHE A 192 -10.48 4.95 -5.69
N MET A 193 -10.73 5.12 -6.97
CA MET A 193 -11.62 4.25 -7.72
C MET A 193 -10.97 3.91 -9.06
N ASP A 194 -10.49 2.68 -9.15
CA ASP A 194 -9.94 2.13 -10.37
C ASP A 194 -11.03 1.42 -11.16
N ASN A 195 -10.99 1.56 -12.48
CA ASN A 195 -12.05 1.02 -13.36
C ASN A 195 -12.13 -0.51 -13.35
N LYS A 196 -11.05 -1.21 -13.00
CA LYS A 196 -10.95 -2.68 -13.04
C LYS A 196 -10.44 -3.28 -11.73
N GLY A 197 -10.55 -2.55 -10.62
CA GLY A 197 -10.02 -2.98 -9.33
C GLY A 197 -10.98 -3.85 -8.51
N VAL A 198 -10.48 -4.29 -7.37
CA VAL A 198 -11.27 -4.94 -6.33
C VAL A 198 -11.66 -3.93 -5.25
N ILE A 199 -12.82 -4.12 -4.61
CA ILE A 199 -13.22 -3.31 -3.47
C ILE A 199 -12.24 -3.59 -2.33
N VAL A 200 -11.57 -2.56 -1.80
CA VAL A 200 -10.67 -2.69 -0.65
C VAL A 200 -11.30 -2.21 0.65
N GLY A 201 -12.32 -1.38 0.59
CA GLY A 201 -13.05 -0.90 1.74
C GLY A 201 -14.00 0.22 1.43
N TYR A 202 -14.49 0.85 2.50
CA TYR A 202 -15.43 1.97 2.45
C TYR A 202 -14.90 3.12 3.29
N THR A 203 -15.01 4.33 2.80
CA THR A 203 -14.69 5.53 3.60
C THR A 203 -15.65 5.66 4.79
N PRO A 204 -15.38 6.54 5.78
CA PRO A 204 -16.31 6.83 6.86
C PRO A 204 -17.70 7.25 6.35
N GLU A 205 -17.77 7.91 5.19
CA GLU A 205 -19.01 8.36 4.52
C GLU A 205 -19.68 7.23 3.70
N ASN A 206 -19.23 5.98 3.86
CA ASN A 206 -19.69 4.78 3.12
C ASN A 206 -19.47 4.82 1.60
N LYS A 207 -18.51 5.60 1.10
CA LYS A 207 -18.12 5.53 -0.30
C LYS A 207 -17.20 4.36 -0.55
N VAL A 208 -17.39 3.69 -1.68
CA VAL A 208 -16.60 2.52 -2.08
C VAL A 208 -15.21 2.97 -2.53
N CYS A 209 -14.17 2.26 -2.09
CA CYS A 209 -12.82 2.37 -2.65
C CYS A 209 -12.46 1.08 -3.39
N MET A 210 -12.08 1.23 -4.66
CA MET A 210 -11.67 0.15 -5.55
C MET A 210 -10.22 0.33 -5.95
N LEU A 211 -9.45 -0.75 -5.91
CA LEU A 211 -8.02 -0.75 -6.20
C LEU A 211 -7.65 -1.82 -7.21
N ASP A 212 -7.03 -1.41 -8.31
CA ASP A 212 -6.30 -2.29 -9.23
C ASP A 212 -4.80 -2.03 -9.08
N ILE A 213 -4.12 -2.89 -8.33
CA ILE A 213 -2.68 -2.73 -8.05
C ILE A 213 -1.81 -2.78 -9.30
N PHE A 214 -2.29 -3.37 -10.41
CA PHE A 214 -1.58 -3.44 -11.69
C PHE A 214 -1.92 -2.29 -12.64
N SER A 215 -2.73 -1.32 -12.21
CA SER A 215 -3.05 -0.15 -13.03
C SER A 215 -1.79 0.64 -13.37
N ASN A 216 -1.67 1.04 -14.64
CA ASN A 216 -0.52 1.81 -15.16
C ASN A 216 -0.32 3.18 -14.47
N LYS A 217 -1.29 3.66 -13.70
CA LYS A 217 -1.18 4.90 -12.92
C LYS A 217 -0.27 4.76 -11.68
N TYR A 218 0.09 3.52 -11.30
CA TYR A 218 0.95 3.23 -10.17
C TYR A 218 2.37 2.88 -10.62
N GLU A 219 3.36 3.31 -9.85
CA GLU A 219 4.77 3.03 -10.17
C GLU A 219 5.11 1.55 -10.08
N ASN A 220 4.52 0.85 -9.12
CA ASN A 220 4.64 -0.60 -8.93
C ASN A 220 3.38 -1.13 -8.23
N ALA A 221 3.23 -2.45 -8.23
CA ALA A 221 2.08 -3.14 -7.65
C ALA A 221 2.32 -3.62 -6.20
N ASN A 222 3.48 -3.34 -5.60
CA ASN A 222 3.83 -3.88 -4.29
C ASN A 222 3.07 -3.18 -3.16
N MET A 223 2.70 -3.97 -2.14
CA MET A 223 1.95 -3.52 -0.97
C MET A 223 2.58 -4.00 0.33
N CYS A 224 2.68 -3.12 1.32
CA CYS A 224 3.06 -3.48 2.69
C CYS A 224 1.88 -3.28 3.63
N ILE A 225 1.59 -4.28 4.48
CA ILE A 225 0.46 -4.29 5.41
C ILE A 225 0.97 -4.45 6.83
N PHE A 226 0.62 -3.50 7.68
CA PHE A 226 1.06 -3.40 9.07
C PHE A 226 -0.11 -3.41 10.04
N GLY A 227 0.09 -3.92 11.25
CA GLY A 227 -0.88 -3.82 12.34
C GLY A 227 -0.72 -4.94 13.37
N CYS A 228 -1.13 -4.70 14.59
CA CYS A 228 -1.04 -5.70 15.68
C CYS A 228 -1.96 -6.91 15.43
N SER A 229 -1.72 -7.99 16.16
CA SER A 229 -2.58 -9.18 16.14
C SER A 229 -4.02 -8.80 16.48
N GLY A 230 -5.00 -9.40 15.79
CA GLY A 230 -6.42 -9.14 15.98
C GLY A 230 -6.94 -7.81 15.42
N SER A 231 -6.12 -6.97 14.76
CA SER A 231 -6.54 -5.69 14.16
C SER A 231 -7.39 -5.83 12.90
N GLY A 232 -7.34 -6.99 12.23
CA GLY A 232 -8.10 -7.30 11.01
C GLY A 232 -7.26 -7.52 9.76
N LYS A 233 -5.91 -7.57 9.86
CA LYS A 233 -5.00 -7.82 8.73
C LYS A 233 -5.32 -9.11 7.98
N SER A 234 -5.27 -10.27 8.67
CA SER A 234 -5.51 -11.58 8.05
C SER A 234 -6.90 -11.67 7.41
N PHE A 235 -7.90 -11.00 8.01
CA PHE A 235 -9.24 -10.90 7.41
C PHE A 235 -9.22 -10.09 6.10
N PHE A 236 -8.57 -8.94 6.09
CA PHE A 236 -8.43 -8.12 4.89
C PHE A 236 -7.73 -8.86 3.77
N ILE A 237 -6.63 -9.56 4.08
CA ILE A 237 -5.87 -10.30 3.08
C ILE A 237 -6.68 -11.44 2.49
N LYS A 238 -7.38 -12.21 3.33
CA LYS A 238 -8.29 -13.26 2.86
C LYS A 238 -9.38 -12.70 1.94
N LEU A 239 -9.95 -11.54 2.27
CA LEU A 239 -10.88 -10.83 1.38
C LEU A 239 -10.22 -10.40 0.08
N PHE A 240 -9.01 -9.87 0.14
CA PHE A 240 -8.28 -9.41 -1.03
C PHE A 240 -7.93 -10.58 -1.97
N ILE A 241 -7.55 -11.74 -1.40
CA ILE A 241 -7.34 -12.98 -2.16
C ILE A 241 -8.63 -13.43 -2.85
N ILE A 242 -9.76 -13.50 -2.13
CA ILE A 242 -11.05 -13.90 -2.70
C ILE A 242 -11.42 -13.00 -3.87
N ARG A 243 -11.35 -11.70 -3.67
CA ARG A 243 -11.74 -10.70 -4.68
C ARG A 243 -10.86 -10.77 -5.93
N ASN A 244 -9.55 -10.90 -5.76
CA ASN A 244 -8.61 -11.07 -6.88
C ASN A 244 -8.75 -12.43 -7.57
N PHE A 245 -9.14 -13.47 -6.84
CA PHE A 245 -9.43 -14.79 -7.42
C PHE A 245 -10.62 -14.71 -8.41
N PHE A 246 -11.68 -14.01 -8.06
CA PHE A 246 -12.81 -13.76 -8.97
C PHE A 246 -12.46 -12.82 -10.13
N MET A 247 -11.49 -11.94 -9.95
CA MET A 247 -10.91 -11.13 -11.05
C MET A 247 -9.95 -11.95 -11.93
N LYS A 248 -9.81 -13.25 -11.69
CA LYS A 248 -8.93 -14.18 -12.42
C LYS A 248 -7.45 -13.82 -12.36
N LYS A 249 -7.01 -13.06 -11.36
CA LYS A 249 -5.59 -12.81 -11.09
C LYS A 249 -4.96 -14.09 -10.55
N ARG A 250 -3.74 -14.36 -11.00
CA ARG A 250 -2.95 -15.46 -10.43
C ARG A 250 -2.40 -15.06 -9.08
N GLN A 251 -2.41 -15.99 -8.12
CA GLN A 251 -2.03 -15.69 -6.75
C GLN A 251 -1.19 -16.82 -6.15
N ILE A 252 -0.14 -16.45 -5.42
CA ILE A 252 0.76 -17.35 -4.71
C ILE A 252 0.81 -16.88 -3.26
N VAL A 253 0.40 -17.71 -2.31
CA VAL A 253 0.43 -17.41 -0.88
C VAL A 253 1.54 -18.21 -0.22
N LEU A 254 2.49 -17.53 0.41
CA LEU A 254 3.52 -18.12 1.24
C LEU A 254 3.01 -18.16 2.68
N ASP A 255 2.44 -19.29 3.09
CA ASP A 255 1.76 -19.48 4.37
C ASP A 255 2.72 -20.12 5.38
N ILE A 256 3.15 -19.37 6.37
CA ILE A 256 4.09 -19.85 7.41
C ILE A 256 3.35 -20.40 8.64
N GLU A 257 2.09 -20.03 8.84
CA GLU A 257 1.32 -20.40 10.04
C GLU A 257 0.16 -21.37 9.76
N SER A 258 -0.02 -21.78 8.50
CA SER A 258 -1.13 -22.62 8.03
C SER A 258 -2.51 -21.96 8.25
N GLU A 259 -2.58 -20.63 8.07
CA GLU A 259 -3.82 -19.86 8.26
C GLU A 259 -4.73 -19.88 7.02
N TYR A 260 -4.23 -20.30 5.86
CA TYR A 260 -4.96 -20.23 4.57
C TYR A 260 -5.53 -21.57 4.12
N ASP A 261 -5.36 -22.65 4.87
CA ASP A 261 -5.84 -24.01 4.55
C ASP A 261 -7.35 -24.05 4.19
N ARG A 262 -8.18 -23.35 4.98
CA ARG A 262 -9.63 -23.31 4.77
C ARG A 262 -10.02 -22.54 3.51
N LEU A 263 -9.42 -21.36 3.36
CA LEU A 263 -9.61 -20.52 2.18
C LEU A 263 -9.25 -21.32 0.91
N SER A 264 -8.14 -22.05 0.97
CA SER A 264 -7.64 -22.87 -0.13
C SER A 264 -8.64 -23.96 -0.54
N ARG A 265 -9.19 -24.69 0.43
CA ARG A 265 -10.20 -25.72 0.17
C ARG A 265 -11.48 -25.13 -0.43
N ASN A 266 -11.96 -24.02 0.12
CA ASN A 266 -13.20 -23.37 -0.33
C ASN A 266 -13.08 -22.75 -1.74
N LEU A 267 -11.87 -22.39 -2.16
CA LEU A 267 -11.59 -21.85 -3.49
C LEU A 267 -11.03 -22.89 -4.47
N ASN A 268 -10.96 -24.17 -4.07
CA ASN A 268 -10.28 -25.23 -4.84
C ASN A 268 -8.86 -24.82 -5.26
N ALA A 269 -8.13 -24.20 -4.33
CA ALA A 269 -6.76 -23.82 -4.53
C ALA A 269 -5.83 -25.01 -4.45
N GLN A 270 -4.71 -24.96 -5.15
CA GLN A 270 -3.67 -25.97 -5.04
C GLN A 270 -2.81 -25.68 -3.79
N ILE A 271 -2.82 -26.61 -2.82
CA ILE A 271 -1.97 -26.53 -1.63
C ILE A 271 -0.67 -27.28 -1.90
N LEU A 272 0.44 -26.56 -1.86
CA LEU A 272 1.76 -27.10 -2.13
C LEU A 272 2.45 -27.53 -0.83
N PHE A 273 3.34 -28.52 -0.90
CA PHE A 273 4.13 -29.13 0.17
C PHE A 273 3.42 -30.14 1.09
N LYS A 274 2.17 -30.54 0.77
CA LYS A 274 1.64 -31.78 1.35
C LYS A 274 1.95 -33.02 0.49
N ASP A 275 1.63 -32.95 -0.82
CA ASP A 275 1.87 -34.01 -1.80
C ASP A 275 2.33 -33.42 -3.15
N THR A 276 3.06 -32.34 -3.12
CA THR A 276 3.54 -31.64 -4.31
C THR A 276 5.06 -31.64 -4.37
N TYR A 277 5.56 -31.75 -5.61
CA TYR A 277 6.98 -31.85 -5.90
C TYR A 277 7.37 -30.80 -6.93
N PHE A 278 8.59 -30.28 -6.78
CA PHE A 278 9.25 -29.40 -7.72
C PHE A 278 10.48 -30.10 -8.26
N ASN A 279 10.46 -30.47 -9.52
CA ASN A 279 11.61 -31.11 -10.12
C ASN A 279 12.75 -30.10 -10.36
N ILE A 280 13.80 -30.18 -9.57
CA ILE A 280 14.96 -29.30 -9.73
C ILE A 280 15.76 -29.58 -11.00
N LEU A 281 15.65 -30.78 -11.56
CA LEU A 281 16.31 -31.17 -12.81
C LEU A 281 15.50 -30.71 -14.04
N GLN A 282 14.25 -30.28 -13.89
CA GLN A 282 13.46 -29.79 -14.99
C GLN A 282 14.09 -28.54 -15.60
N ILE A 283 14.20 -28.48 -16.92
CA ILE A 283 14.62 -27.31 -17.67
C ILE A 283 13.36 -26.57 -18.12
N PHE A 284 13.35 -25.27 -18.01
CA PHE A 284 12.25 -24.42 -18.44
C PHE A 284 12.63 -23.61 -19.69
N PRO A 285 11.68 -23.16 -20.50
CA PRO A 285 11.97 -22.35 -21.70
C PRO A 285 12.84 -21.12 -21.40
N ASP A 286 12.71 -20.55 -20.18
CA ASP A 286 13.51 -19.40 -19.76
C ASP A 286 14.96 -19.77 -19.38
N ASP A 287 15.27 -21.04 -19.12
CA ASP A 287 16.63 -21.52 -18.86
C ASP A 287 17.45 -21.59 -20.16
N VAL A 288 16.79 -21.68 -21.33
CA VAL A 288 17.42 -21.93 -22.66
C VAL A 288 17.88 -20.62 -23.32
N LYS A 289 18.35 -19.66 -22.56
CA LYS A 289 18.81 -18.35 -23.10
C LYS A 289 20.29 -18.30 -23.44
N SER A 290 21.08 -19.24 -22.93
CA SER A 290 22.52 -19.35 -23.19
C SER A 290 22.83 -20.54 -24.10
N GLU A 291 23.94 -20.45 -24.85
CA GLU A 291 24.44 -21.55 -25.66
C GLU A 291 24.88 -22.75 -24.81
N HIS A 292 25.10 -22.54 -23.50
CA HIS A 292 25.55 -23.55 -22.52
C HIS A 292 24.53 -23.73 -21.39
N PHE A 293 23.25 -23.73 -21.73
CA PHE A 293 22.17 -23.80 -20.73
C PHE A 293 22.22 -25.08 -19.87
N LEU A 294 22.62 -26.23 -20.45
CA LEU A 294 22.71 -27.47 -19.73
C LEU A 294 23.87 -27.48 -18.73
N GLU A 295 25.02 -26.90 -19.09
CA GLU A 295 26.14 -26.75 -18.16
C GLU A 295 25.77 -25.85 -16.98
N GLU A 296 25.08 -24.74 -17.26
CA GLU A 296 24.58 -23.82 -16.21
C GLU A 296 23.56 -24.51 -15.31
N LYS A 297 22.64 -25.27 -15.89
CA LYS A 297 21.64 -26.03 -15.14
C LYS A 297 22.31 -27.07 -14.23
N VAL A 298 23.22 -27.87 -14.78
CA VAL A 298 24.00 -28.89 -14.03
C VAL A 298 24.77 -28.21 -12.90
N TYR A 299 25.44 -27.07 -13.17
CA TYR A 299 26.15 -26.34 -12.15
C TYR A 299 25.24 -25.88 -10.99
N ASN A 300 24.07 -25.35 -11.31
CA ASN A 300 23.10 -24.90 -10.31
C ASN A 300 22.57 -26.08 -9.48
N VAL A 301 22.27 -27.22 -10.11
CA VAL A 301 21.80 -28.41 -9.40
C VAL A 301 22.92 -29.00 -8.51
N VAL A 302 24.15 -28.99 -8.97
CA VAL A 302 25.32 -29.43 -8.16
C VAL A 302 25.45 -28.54 -6.93
N CYS A 303 25.40 -27.23 -7.11
CA CYS A 303 25.45 -26.26 -5.97
C CYS A 303 24.32 -26.51 -4.97
N PHE A 304 23.10 -26.72 -5.45
CA PHE A 304 21.96 -27.07 -4.61
C PHE A 304 22.19 -28.34 -3.79
N ILE A 305 22.56 -29.44 -4.43
CA ILE A 305 22.76 -30.73 -3.75
C ILE A 305 23.89 -30.65 -2.72
N LEU A 306 24.99 -29.95 -3.05
CA LEU A 306 26.12 -29.78 -2.13
C LEU A 306 25.84 -28.93 -0.89
N GLU A 307 24.77 -28.18 -0.90
CA GLU A 307 24.30 -27.46 0.31
C GLU A 307 23.77 -28.43 1.38
N PHE A 308 23.18 -29.54 0.96
CA PHE A 308 22.51 -30.50 1.85
C PHE A 308 23.35 -31.77 2.12
N CYS A 309 24.29 -32.10 1.23
CA CYS A 309 25.11 -33.29 1.36
C CYS A 309 26.55 -33.11 0.88
N LYS A 310 27.47 -33.85 1.50
CA LYS A 310 28.90 -33.81 1.16
C LYS A 310 29.22 -34.97 0.19
N ILE A 311 29.17 -34.68 -1.11
CA ILE A 311 29.48 -35.59 -2.20
C ILE A 311 30.58 -34.94 -3.05
N SER A 312 31.37 -35.74 -3.78
CA SER A 312 32.35 -35.22 -4.73
C SER A 312 31.67 -34.39 -5.82
N LYS A 313 32.08 -33.12 -5.95
CA LYS A 313 31.52 -32.19 -6.95
C LYS A 313 31.69 -32.72 -8.38
N VAL A 314 32.85 -33.27 -8.69
CA VAL A 314 33.17 -33.79 -10.03
C VAL A 314 32.30 -35.00 -10.33
N TYR A 315 32.24 -35.95 -9.41
CA TYR A 315 31.43 -37.16 -9.57
C TYR A 315 29.94 -36.85 -9.72
N LEU A 316 29.43 -35.90 -8.93
CA LEU A 316 28.03 -35.46 -9.02
C LEU A 316 27.74 -34.78 -10.38
N LYS A 317 28.67 -33.94 -10.87
CA LYS A 317 28.55 -33.29 -12.17
C LYS A 317 28.48 -34.31 -13.30
N ASP A 318 29.39 -35.31 -13.30
CA ASP A 318 29.44 -36.37 -14.33
C ASP A 318 28.15 -37.19 -14.34
N LYS A 319 27.64 -37.55 -13.15
CA LYS A 319 26.38 -38.30 -13.01
C LYS A 319 25.15 -37.50 -13.46
N LEU A 320 25.12 -36.20 -13.24
CA LEU A 320 24.06 -35.36 -13.74
C LEU A 320 24.05 -35.30 -15.28
N PHE A 321 25.18 -35.12 -15.92
CA PHE A 321 25.26 -35.20 -17.38
C PHE A 321 24.83 -36.58 -17.91
N GLU A 322 25.29 -37.66 -17.29
CA GLU A 322 24.87 -39.03 -17.64
C GLU A 322 23.34 -39.18 -17.59
N VAL A 323 22.71 -38.63 -16.55
CA VAL A 323 21.26 -38.69 -16.38
C VAL A 323 20.54 -37.83 -17.43
N TYR A 324 21.00 -36.61 -17.74
CA TYR A 324 20.40 -35.80 -18.78
C TYR A 324 20.53 -36.46 -20.16
N HIS A 325 21.69 -37.00 -20.49
CA HIS A 325 21.91 -37.73 -21.76
C HIS A 325 21.03 -38.98 -21.88
N LYS A 326 20.78 -39.71 -20.78
CA LYS A 326 19.85 -40.85 -20.77
C LYS A 326 18.41 -40.44 -21.13
N TYR A 327 18.07 -39.19 -20.96
CA TYR A 327 16.78 -38.59 -21.33
C TYR A 327 16.85 -37.84 -22.67
N ASP A 328 17.89 -38.05 -23.49
CA ASP A 328 18.11 -37.38 -24.78
C ASP A 328 18.13 -35.85 -24.66
N ILE A 329 18.69 -35.32 -23.58
CA ILE A 329 18.87 -33.89 -23.35
C ILE A 329 20.36 -33.58 -23.51
N GLU A 330 20.66 -32.76 -24.52
CA GLU A 330 22.01 -32.30 -24.84
C GLU A 330 22.08 -30.77 -24.70
N ASP A 331 23.30 -30.22 -24.75
CA ASP A 331 23.50 -28.76 -24.72
C ASP A 331 23.13 -28.10 -26.07
N ASN A 332 21.98 -28.53 -26.58
CA ASN A 332 21.37 -28.03 -27.80
C ASN A 332 19.87 -27.80 -27.56
N ALA A 333 19.41 -26.57 -27.81
CA ALA A 333 18.02 -26.20 -27.62
C ALA A 333 17.02 -27.12 -28.35
N ASP A 334 17.38 -27.64 -29.53
CA ASP A 334 16.51 -28.53 -30.29
C ASP A 334 16.21 -29.83 -29.54
N SER A 335 17.09 -30.28 -28.65
CA SER A 335 16.89 -31.48 -27.82
C SER A 335 15.71 -31.33 -26.82
N LEU A 336 15.25 -30.11 -26.58
CA LEU A 336 14.16 -29.78 -25.65
C LEU A 336 12.81 -29.64 -26.34
N PHE A 337 12.75 -29.78 -27.67
CA PHE A 337 11.51 -29.69 -28.43
C PHE A 337 11.13 -31.07 -29.00
N GLU A 338 9.83 -31.35 -28.99
CA GLU A 338 9.23 -32.57 -29.53
C GLU A 338 8.32 -32.21 -30.68
N GLU A 339 8.29 -33.06 -31.69
CA GLU A 339 7.35 -32.93 -32.81
C GLU A 339 6.05 -33.63 -32.43
N GLU A 340 4.97 -32.87 -32.30
CA GLU A 340 3.62 -33.42 -32.12
C GLU A 340 3.03 -33.74 -33.51
N ASN A 341 2.88 -35.06 -33.80
CA ASN A 341 2.21 -35.71 -34.93
C ASN A 341 2.98 -35.88 -36.23
N GLU A 342 3.21 -37.13 -36.55
CA GLU A 342 3.75 -37.61 -37.84
C GLU A 342 2.79 -37.42 -39.06
N ASN A 343 1.58 -36.85 -38.89
CA ASN A 343 0.54 -36.89 -39.95
C ASN A 343 0.11 -35.54 -40.52
N ASP A 344 0.62 -34.39 -40.03
CA ASP A 344 0.29 -33.07 -40.56
C ASP A 344 1.50 -32.43 -41.28
N ILE A 345 1.20 -31.74 -42.39
CA ILE A 345 2.18 -31.05 -43.25
C ILE A 345 2.90 -29.88 -42.54
N TYR A 346 2.48 -29.53 -41.35
CA TYR A 346 3.11 -28.55 -40.45
C TYR A 346 3.30 -29.19 -39.07
N THR A 347 4.52 -29.64 -38.78
CA THR A 347 4.93 -30.08 -37.44
C THR A 347 5.19 -28.86 -36.58
N GLU A 348 4.34 -28.56 -35.61
CA GLU A 348 4.66 -27.59 -34.54
C GLU A 348 5.61 -28.29 -33.53
N LYS A 349 6.79 -27.70 -33.36
CA LYS A 349 7.71 -28.12 -32.29
C LYS A 349 7.19 -27.61 -30.96
N THR A 350 6.79 -28.50 -30.06
CA THR A 350 6.37 -28.16 -28.71
C THR A 350 7.48 -28.44 -27.71
N PHE A 351 7.59 -27.59 -26.66
CA PHE A 351 8.59 -27.81 -25.61
C PHE A 351 8.25 -29.07 -24.81
N ARG A 352 9.28 -29.87 -24.47
CA ARG A 352 9.12 -31.15 -23.75
C ARG A 352 8.21 -31.03 -22.53
N LYS A 353 7.30 -32.00 -22.37
CA LYS A 353 6.43 -32.11 -21.20
C LYS A 353 7.27 -32.51 -19.96
N ASN A 354 6.78 -32.06 -18.80
CA ASN A 354 7.44 -32.29 -17.51
C ASN A 354 7.82 -33.74 -17.21
N GLU A 355 7.02 -34.69 -17.67
CA GLU A 355 7.21 -36.11 -17.46
C GLU A 355 8.48 -36.66 -18.15
N ARG A 356 9.02 -35.94 -19.14
CA ARG A 356 10.20 -36.33 -19.93
C ARG A 356 11.52 -35.70 -19.45
N PHE A 357 11.51 -35.02 -18.30
CA PHE A 357 12.73 -34.57 -17.64
C PHE A 357 13.14 -35.56 -16.55
N PRO A 358 14.45 -35.78 -16.30
CA PRO A 358 14.91 -36.57 -15.16
C PRO A 358 14.52 -35.89 -13.83
N CYS A 359 14.52 -36.67 -12.75
CA CYS A 359 14.34 -36.17 -11.38
C CYS A 359 15.49 -36.65 -10.46
N LEU A 360 15.52 -36.20 -9.20
CA LEU A 360 16.58 -36.59 -8.26
C LEU A 360 16.55 -38.08 -7.95
N ILE A 361 15.44 -38.78 -8.10
CA ILE A 361 15.37 -40.23 -7.94
C ILE A 361 16.16 -40.90 -9.06
N ASP A 362 16.01 -40.45 -10.31
CA ASP A 362 16.77 -40.97 -11.45
C ASP A 362 18.28 -40.76 -11.26
N LEU A 363 18.65 -39.60 -10.65
CA LEU A 363 20.04 -39.34 -10.30
C LEU A 363 20.56 -40.32 -9.25
N VAL A 364 19.81 -40.63 -8.19
CA VAL A 364 20.20 -41.62 -7.18
C VAL A 364 20.38 -43.00 -7.81
N GLU A 365 19.53 -43.37 -8.76
CA GLU A 365 19.63 -44.65 -9.47
C GLU A 365 20.86 -44.74 -10.38
N SER A 366 21.36 -43.64 -10.91
CA SER A 366 22.56 -43.59 -11.73
C SER A 366 23.86 -43.80 -10.94
N PHE A 367 23.81 -43.69 -9.63
CA PHE A 367 24.99 -43.97 -8.79
C PHE A 367 25.19 -45.47 -8.60
N GLU A 368 26.43 -45.92 -8.65
CA GLU A 368 26.79 -47.23 -8.18
C GLU A 368 26.56 -47.36 -6.67
N GLU A 369 26.51 -48.57 -6.13
CA GLU A 369 26.36 -48.78 -4.69
C GLU A 369 27.62 -48.29 -3.97
N CYS A 370 27.54 -47.07 -3.44
CA CYS A 370 28.61 -46.37 -2.74
C CYS A 370 28.08 -45.50 -1.61
N LYS A 371 28.97 -44.97 -0.77
CA LYS A 371 28.61 -44.06 0.33
C LYS A 371 27.90 -42.80 -0.18
N ASP A 372 28.29 -42.29 -1.32
CA ASP A 372 27.70 -41.08 -1.89
C ASP A 372 26.22 -41.27 -2.27
N LYS A 373 25.86 -42.47 -2.77
CA LYS A 373 24.48 -42.85 -3.04
C LYS A 373 23.61 -42.84 -1.77
N GLU A 374 24.14 -43.40 -0.69
CA GLU A 374 23.43 -43.42 0.60
C GLU A 374 23.28 -42.00 1.18
N ILE A 375 24.32 -41.17 1.09
CA ILE A 375 24.30 -39.80 1.53
C ILE A 375 23.22 -39.02 0.78
N LEU A 376 23.19 -39.13 -0.56
CA LEU A 376 22.20 -38.45 -1.41
C LEU A 376 20.79 -38.96 -1.11
N ARG A 377 20.60 -40.28 -1.00
CA ARG A 377 19.31 -40.90 -0.65
C ARG A 377 18.78 -40.40 0.71
N ASN A 378 19.65 -40.27 1.69
CA ASN A 378 19.29 -39.77 3.01
C ASN A 378 18.95 -38.28 2.98
N ALA A 379 19.69 -37.46 2.26
CA ALA A 379 19.37 -36.04 2.07
C ALA A 379 18.01 -35.85 1.38
N ILE A 380 17.73 -36.61 0.32
CA ILE A 380 16.44 -36.59 -0.36
C ILE A 380 15.31 -36.97 0.59
N LYS A 381 15.46 -38.00 1.39
CA LYS A 381 14.42 -38.47 2.29
C LYS A 381 14.10 -37.46 3.41
N ASN A 382 15.12 -36.80 3.94
CA ASN A 382 15.01 -36.03 5.18
C ASN A 382 14.88 -34.51 4.94
N GLU A 383 15.56 -33.98 3.92
CA GLU A 383 15.70 -32.52 3.75
C GLU A 383 15.11 -31.98 2.45
N ILE A 384 15.40 -32.63 1.32
CA ILE A 384 15.02 -32.13 -0.01
C ILE A 384 13.95 -32.98 -0.70
N ARG A 385 13.11 -33.67 0.07
CA ARG A 385 12.06 -34.58 -0.45
C ARG A 385 11.12 -33.92 -1.47
N PHE A 386 10.83 -32.64 -1.29
CA PHE A 386 9.93 -31.89 -2.17
C PHE A 386 10.51 -31.62 -3.56
N PHE A 387 11.83 -31.79 -3.73
CA PHE A 387 12.51 -31.62 -5.01
C PHE A 387 12.88 -32.98 -5.67
N ALA A 388 12.45 -34.06 -5.06
CA ALA A 388 12.93 -35.41 -5.44
C ALA A 388 12.26 -35.97 -6.68
N GLN A 389 11.01 -35.59 -6.94
CA GLN A 389 10.18 -36.19 -7.97
C GLN A 389 9.84 -35.17 -9.08
N LYS A 390 9.21 -35.68 -10.14
CA LYS A 390 8.72 -34.85 -11.23
C LYS A 390 7.71 -33.82 -10.71
N THR A 391 7.75 -32.62 -11.24
CA THR A 391 6.82 -31.54 -10.86
C THR A 391 5.38 -31.99 -11.13
N ASN A 392 4.54 -31.96 -10.13
CA ASN A 392 3.11 -32.28 -10.23
C ASN A 392 2.21 -31.06 -9.98
N ILE A 393 2.75 -29.86 -10.19
CA ILE A 393 2.03 -28.60 -10.01
C ILE A 393 1.31 -28.28 -11.32
N GLU A 394 0.00 -28.07 -11.23
CA GLU A 394 -0.78 -27.51 -12.33
C GLU A 394 -0.49 -26.02 -12.44
N ILE A 395 0.42 -25.64 -13.34
CA ILE A 395 0.89 -24.26 -13.53
C ILE A 395 -0.27 -23.29 -13.86
N ASP A 396 -1.38 -23.80 -14.38
CA ASP A 396 -2.57 -23.00 -14.74
C ASP A 396 -3.52 -22.69 -13.57
N SER A 397 -3.25 -23.21 -12.38
CA SER A 397 -4.05 -22.87 -11.20
C SER A 397 -3.99 -21.37 -10.90
N LYS A 398 -5.15 -20.79 -10.52
CA LYS A 398 -5.25 -19.37 -10.20
C LYS A 398 -4.77 -19.03 -8.79
N LEU A 399 -4.80 -20.00 -7.89
CA LEU A 399 -4.40 -19.80 -6.49
C LEU A 399 -3.54 -20.99 -6.03
N PHE A 400 -2.32 -20.66 -5.62
CA PHE A 400 -1.38 -21.58 -4.99
C PHE A 400 -1.17 -21.16 -3.55
N VAL A 401 -1.22 -22.10 -2.62
CA VAL A 401 -0.84 -21.87 -1.23
C VAL A 401 0.30 -22.79 -0.88
N LEU A 402 1.44 -22.21 -0.54
CA LEU A 402 2.63 -22.93 -0.11
C LEU A 402 2.65 -22.98 1.42
N ASP A 403 2.35 -24.15 2.00
CA ASP A 403 2.45 -24.36 3.45
C ASP A 403 3.93 -24.50 3.84
N LEU A 404 4.50 -23.41 4.34
CA LEU A 404 5.92 -23.32 4.71
C LEU A 404 6.18 -23.58 6.20
N LYS A 405 5.17 -23.91 6.98
CA LYS A 405 5.25 -24.03 8.43
C LYS A 405 6.38 -24.95 8.92
N GLU A 406 6.55 -26.09 8.31
CA GLU A 406 7.63 -27.02 8.63
C GLU A 406 8.95 -26.68 7.93
N ILE A 407 8.88 -25.95 6.81
CA ILE A 407 10.00 -25.67 5.93
C ILE A 407 10.76 -24.41 6.33
N ILE A 408 10.09 -23.44 6.95
CA ILE A 408 10.68 -22.14 7.33
C ILE A 408 11.92 -22.26 8.21
N ARG A 409 12.04 -23.33 8.96
CA ARG A 409 13.24 -23.65 9.77
C ARG A 409 14.48 -24.02 8.94
N TYR A 410 14.33 -24.20 7.63
CA TYR A 410 15.41 -24.50 6.69
C TYR A 410 15.62 -23.32 5.73
N PRO A 411 16.38 -22.27 6.11
CA PRO A 411 16.54 -21.05 5.32
C PRO A 411 16.98 -21.29 3.88
N ARG A 412 17.93 -22.22 3.67
CA ARG A 412 18.42 -22.56 2.33
C ARG A 412 17.32 -23.08 1.42
N LEU A 413 16.44 -23.93 1.96
CA LEU A 413 15.32 -24.47 1.20
C LEU A 413 14.32 -23.36 0.80
N ILE A 414 14.05 -22.43 1.70
CA ILE A 414 13.20 -21.26 1.41
C ILE A 414 13.82 -20.40 0.29
N VAL A 415 15.13 -20.17 0.32
CA VAL A 415 15.84 -19.43 -0.75
C VAL A 415 15.60 -20.09 -2.11
N HIS A 416 15.72 -21.41 -2.20
CA HIS A 416 15.49 -22.14 -3.45
C HIS A 416 14.03 -22.10 -3.89
N ILE A 417 13.07 -22.20 -2.97
CA ILE A 417 11.64 -22.05 -3.26
C ILE A 417 11.34 -20.65 -3.81
N LEU A 418 11.84 -19.61 -3.16
CA LEU A 418 11.65 -18.23 -3.61
C LEU A 418 12.25 -17.99 -5.00
N ASN A 419 13.46 -18.49 -5.24
CA ASN A 419 14.11 -18.42 -6.55
C ASN A 419 13.33 -19.22 -7.61
N TYR A 420 12.79 -20.40 -7.26
CA TYR A 420 11.94 -21.17 -8.16
C TYR A 420 10.69 -20.40 -8.55
N ILE A 421 10.00 -19.78 -7.58
CA ILE A 421 8.83 -18.93 -7.83
C ILE A 421 9.22 -17.80 -8.79
N LEU A 422 10.30 -17.07 -8.50
CA LEU A 422 10.78 -15.97 -9.32
C LEU A 422 11.03 -16.36 -10.76
N ASN A 423 11.70 -17.48 -10.97
CA ASN A 423 12.20 -17.85 -12.28
C ASN A 423 11.18 -18.61 -13.13
N ASN A 424 10.26 -19.35 -12.50
CA ASN A 424 9.41 -20.30 -13.20
C ASN A 424 7.91 -20.01 -13.09
N MET A 425 7.49 -19.32 -12.05
CA MET A 425 6.06 -19.08 -11.80
C MET A 425 5.61 -17.65 -12.15
N LEU A 426 6.53 -16.72 -12.39
CA LEU A 426 6.20 -15.32 -12.68
C LEU A 426 6.50 -14.97 -14.14
N GLY A 427 5.90 -13.89 -14.64
CA GLY A 427 6.24 -13.29 -15.94
C GLY A 427 5.19 -13.46 -17.02
N LYS A 428 4.39 -14.53 -17.02
CA LYS A 428 3.40 -14.80 -18.07
C LYS A 428 2.09 -14.04 -17.89
N VAL A 429 1.62 -13.93 -16.65
CA VAL A 429 0.34 -13.27 -16.28
C VAL A 429 0.54 -12.42 -15.03
N GLU A 430 -0.35 -11.45 -14.81
CA GLU A 430 -0.38 -10.66 -13.58
C GLU A 430 -0.50 -11.59 -12.37
N THR A 431 0.55 -11.60 -11.55
CA THR A 431 0.65 -12.53 -10.42
C THR A 431 0.87 -11.78 -9.11
N ILE A 432 0.11 -12.12 -8.08
CA ILE A 432 0.25 -11.54 -6.73
C ILE A 432 0.90 -12.59 -5.82
N VAL A 433 2.02 -12.23 -5.19
CA VAL A 433 2.72 -13.07 -4.21
C VAL A 433 2.46 -12.49 -2.83
N TYR A 434 1.78 -13.24 -1.98
CA TYR A 434 1.54 -12.86 -0.58
C TYR A 434 2.62 -13.48 0.30
N MET A 435 3.29 -12.65 1.09
CA MET A 435 4.30 -13.07 2.07
C MET A 435 3.78 -12.76 3.47
N ASP A 436 3.23 -13.78 4.13
CA ASP A 436 2.77 -13.61 5.51
C ASP A 436 3.94 -13.68 6.48
N GLU A 437 3.83 -12.95 7.60
CA GLU A 437 4.86 -12.84 8.64
C GLU A 437 6.26 -12.54 8.06
N LEU A 438 6.37 -11.44 7.30
CA LEU A 438 7.60 -11.06 6.59
C LEU A 438 8.86 -11.08 7.45
N TRP A 439 8.75 -10.76 8.75
CA TRP A 439 9.86 -10.79 9.71
C TRP A 439 10.52 -12.18 9.82
N LYS A 440 9.80 -13.27 9.59
CA LYS A 440 10.37 -14.63 9.61
C LYS A 440 11.39 -14.87 8.50
N TYR A 441 11.28 -14.13 7.41
CA TYR A 441 12.26 -14.17 6.31
C TYR A 441 13.51 -13.33 6.61
N SER A 442 13.47 -12.46 7.63
CA SER A 442 14.63 -11.67 8.05
C SER A 442 15.56 -12.40 9.02
N THR A 443 15.21 -13.60 9.45
CA THR A 443 16.04 -14.41 10.37
C THR A 443 17.32 -14.94 9.73
N ASP A 444 17.40 -15.00 8.39
CA ASP A 444 18.58 -15.42 7.64
C ASP A 444 18.92 -14.38 6.55
N GLU A 445 20.21 -14.07 6.41
CA GLU A 445 20.68 -13.03 5.48
C GLU A 445 20.43 -13.39 4.01
N ASN A 446 20.53 -14.65 3.64
CA ASN A 446 20.31 -15.09 2.26
C ASN A 446 18.84 -15.03 1.89
N MET A 447 17.95 -15.44 2.81
CA MET A 447 16.50 -15.28 2.62
C MET A 447 16.14 -13.81 2.44
N LEU A 448 16.65 -12.94 3.30
CA LEU A 448 16.38 -11.51 3.24
C LEU A 448 16.88 -10.88 1.94
N ASN A 449 18.07 -11.27 1.47
CA ASN A 449 18.62 -10.82 0.20
C ASN A 449 17.74 -11.23 -0.99
N VAL A 450 17.21 -12.45 -1.00
CA VAL A 450 16.30 -12.91 -2.06
C VAL A 450 15.00 -12.11 -2.03
N VAL A 451 14.38 -11.94 -0.86
CA VAL A 451 13.17 -11.13 -0.71
C VAL A 451 13.40 -9.70 -1.19
N PHE A 452 14.50 -9.10 -0.80
CA PHE A 452 14.88 -7.76 -1.23
C PHE A 452 15.05 -7.64 -2.76
N ASN A 453 15.72 -8.61 -3.38
CA ASN A 453 15.87 -8.67 -4.82
C ASN A 453 14.53 -8.88 -5.52
N MET A 454 13.62 -9.67 -4.92
CA MET A 454 12.25 -9.81 -5.40
C MET A 454 11.56 -8.46 -5.48
N TYR A 455 11.56 -7.66 -4.42
CA TYR A 455 10.95 -6.32 -4.42
C TYR A 455 11.49 -5.40 -5.52
N LYS A 456 12.77 -5.47 -5.81
CA LYS A 456 13.40 -4.66 -6.88
C LYS A 456 13.07 -5.12 -8.30
N THR A 457 12.85 -6.40 -8.49
CA THR A 457 12.79 -7.01 -9.82
C THR A 457 11.40 -7.49 -10.24
N ILE A 458 10.49 -7.70 -9.29
CA ILE A 458 9.21 -8.37 -9.52
C ILE A 458 8.30 -7.62 -10.51
N ARG A 459 8.39 -6.28 -10.55
CA ARG A 459 7.69 -5.47 -11.55
C ARG A 459 8.01 -5.91 -12.99
N LYS A 460 9.27 -6.23 -13.28
CA LYS A 460 9.71 -6.69 -14.61
C LYS A 460 9.11 -8.05 -14.99
N ARG A 461 8.56 -8.76 -14.01
CA ARG A 461 7.93 -10.08 -14.18
C ARG A 461 6.40 -10.01 -14.12
N ASN A 462 5.82 -8.81 -14.34
CA ASN A 462 4.37 -8.58 -14.29
C ASN A 462 3.75 -9.12 -13.00
N ALA A 463 4.42 -8.91 -11.86
CA ALA A 463 3.99 -9.44 -10.58
C ALA A 463 4.11 -8.40 -9.45
N SER A 464 3.45 -8.71 -8.34
CA SER A 464 3.37 -7.91 -7.12
C SER A 464 3.77 -8.73 -5.91
N ILE A 465 4.40 -8.10 -4.92
CA ILE A 465 4.56 -8.66 -3.57
C ILE A 465 3.64 -7.90 -2.63
N ILE A 466 2.86 -8.64 -1.86
CA ILE A 466 2.09 -8.13 -0.73
C ILE A 466 2.67 -8.74 0.54
N SER A 467 3.38 -7.93 1.31
CA SER A 467 3.97 -8.36 2.57
C SER A 467 3.14 -7.94 3.76
N ILE A 468 3.10 -8.82 4.75
CA ILE A 468 2.32 -8.66 5.96
C ILE A 468 3.26 -8.80 7.16
N THR A 469 3.18 -7.87 8.11
CA THR A 469 3.92 -7.98 9.36
C THR A 469 3.11 -7.45 10.52
N GLN A 470 3.31 -8.04 11.70
CA GLN A 470 2.63 -7.63 12.93
C GLN A 470 3.38 -6.50 13.62
N ASP A 471 4.68 -6.54 13.61
CA ASP A 471 5.53 -5.53 14.22
C ASP A 471 6.40 -4.82 13.19
N ILE A 472 6.32 -3.50 13.21
CA ILE A 472 7.15 -2.66 12.38
C ILE A 472 8.58 -2.60 12.93
N SER A 473 8.75 -2.72 14.25
CA SER A 473 10.05 -2.67 14.90
C SER A 473 10.96 -3.80 14.47
N ASP A 474 10.47 -5.04 14.46
CA ASP A 474 11.22 -6.22 14.03
C ASP A 474 11.71 -6.08 12.59
N PHE A 475 10.89 -5.42 11.77
CA PHE A 475 11.22 -5.15 10.37
C PHE A 475 12.37 -4.14 10.20
N PHE A 476 12.48 -3.17 11.13
CA PHE A 476 13.53 -2.15 11.11
C PHE A 476 14.81 -2.51 11.89
N GLU A 477 14.79 -3.54 12.74
CA GLU A 477 15.95 -3.93 13.54
C GLU A 477 17.12 -4.47 12.69
N TYR A 478 16.81 -5.18 11.60
CA TYR A 478 17.83 -5.80 10.78
C TYR A 478 18.63 -4.77 9.93
N LYS A 479 19.97 -4.79 10.06
CA LYS A 479 20.91 -3.88 9.37
C LYS A 479 20.50 -2.39 9.44
N ASN A 480 20.10 -1.93 10.63
CA ASN A 480 19.70 -0.53 10.86
C ASN A 480 18.55 -0.04 9.96
N GLY A 481 17.66 -0.94 9.56
CA GLY A 481 16.47 -0.61 8.77
C GLY A 481 16.71 -0.39 7.27
N ALA A 482 17.91 -0.63 6.74
CA ALA A 482 18.19 -0.41 5.33
C ALA A 482 17.30 -1.24 4.39
N TYR A 483 17.03 -2.50 4.75
CA TYR A 483 16.14 -3.37 3.98
C TYR A 483 14.68 -2.93 4.10
N ALA A 484 14.24 -2.59 5.31
CA ALA A 484 12.88 -2.11 5.58
C ALA A 484 12.58 -0.84 4.79
N SER A 485 13.45 0.17 4.87
CA SER A 485 13.31 1.41 4.10
C SER A 485 13.27 1.14 2.60
N SER A 486 14.09 0.21 2.10
CA SER A 486 14.08 -0.13 0.68
C SER A 486 12.80 -0.85 0.26
N ILE A 487 12.28 -1.80 1.04
CA ILE A 487 11.02 -2.50 0.75
C ILE A 487 9.86 -1.49 0.76
N LEU A 488 9.81 -0.60 1.74
CA LEU A 488 8.79 0.45 1.84
C LEU A 488 8.85 1.43 0.65
N ASN A 489 10.05 1.84 0.23
CA ASN A 489 10.25 2.71 -0.93
C ASN A 489 9.87 2.01 -2.25
N ASN A 490 10.02 0.69 -2.32
CA ASN A 490 9.60 -0.11 -3.47
C ASN A 490 8.15 -0.62 -3.36
N SER A 491 7.36 -0.08 -2.44
CA SER A 491 5.94 -0.42 -2.27
C SER A 491 5.08 0.82 -2.46
N CYS A 492 4.31 0.84 -3.54
CA CYS A 492 3.39 1.94 -3.86
C CYS A 492 2.24 2.02 -2.86
N PHE A 493 1.81 0.85 -2.34
CA PHE A 493 0.69 0.75 -1.43
C PHE A 493 1.17 0.43 -0.01
N LYS A 494 0.70 1.21 0.96
CA LYS A 494 0.95 0.96 2.38
C LYS A 494 -0.37 0.96 3.13
N VAL A 495 -0.60 -0.08 3.93
CA VAL A 495 -1.86 -0.28 4.65
C VAL A 495 -1.56 -0.44 6.13
N PHE A 496 -2.08 0.43 6.95
CA PHE A 496 -1.88 0.42 8.38
C PHE A 496 -3.19 0.12 9.10
N PHE A 497 -3.26 -1.02 9.72
CA PHE A 497 -4.27 -1.34 10.71
C PHE A 497 -3.85 -0.79 12.08
N LYS A 498 -4.73 -0.92 13.09
CA LYS A 498 -4.39 -0.54 14.46
C LYS A 498 -3.06 -1.16 14.86
N THR A 499 -2.12 -0.34 15.32
CA THR A 499 -0.84 -0.78 15.85
C THR A 499 -0.44 0.07 17.05
N ASN A 500 0.24 -0.54 18.01
CA ASN A 500 0.76 0.13 19.21
C ASN A 500 2.23 0.45 18.92
N PHE A 501 2.52 1.71 18.69
CA PHE A 501 3.88 2.15 18.42
C PHE A 501 4.64 2.32 19.74
N THR A 502 5.68 1.53 19.93
CA THR A 502 6.74 1.79 20.88
C THR A 502 7.99 2.28 20.14
N THR A 503 8.63 3.32 20.57
CA THR A 503 10.00 3.82 20.31
C THR A 503 10.56 4.02 18.87
N GLN A 504 10.04 3.42 17.78
CA GLN A 504 10.64 3.57 16.42
C GLN A 504 9.84 4.44 15.44
N ILE A 505 9.08 5.36 15.95
CA ILE A 505 8.06 6.13 15.27
C ILE A 505 8.62 7.18 14.32
N GLU A 506 9.80 7.71 14.61
CA GLU A 506 10.46 8.71 13.76
C GLU A 506 10.63 8.22 12.31
N LYS A 507 10.82 6.90 12.12
CA LYS A 507 10.95 6.31 10.77
C LYS A 507 9.63 6.16 10.02
N ILE A 508 8.48 6.22 10.72
CA ILE A 508 7.15 6.12 10.11
C ILE A 508 6.62 7.51 9.81
N GLU A 509 7.01 8.51 10.57
CA GLU A 509 6.74 9.91 10.26
C GLU A 509 7.32 10.32 8.89
N GLU A 510 8.40 9.66 8.41
CA GLU A 510 8.88 9.79 7.03
C GLU A 510 7.82 9.43 5.98
N PHE A 511 6.82 8.60 6.34
CA PHE A 511 5.68 8.24 5.47
C PHE A 511 4.47 9.12 5.69
N ASP A 512 4.64 10.23 6.40
CA ASP A 512 3.58 11.23 6.61
C ASP A 512 2.37 10.69 7.39
N ILE A 513 2.57 9.68 8.27
CA ILE A 513 1.53 9.11 9.14
C ILE A 513 1.76 9.54 10.57
N ASP A 514 0.74 10.17 11.16
CA ASP A 514 0.73 10.46 12.58
C ASP A 514 0.42 9.18 13.40
N LYS A 515 1.06 9.05 14.56
CA LYS A 515 0.72 8.03 15.57
C LYS A 515 -0.78 7.95 15.86
N SER A 516 -1.40 9.10 15.96
CA SER A 516 -2.80 9.23 16.28
C SER A 516 -3.70 8.63 15.20
N ASP A 517 -3.31 8.70 13.92
CA ASP A 517 -4.10 8.18 12.80
C ASP A 517 -4.27 6.66 12.87
N VAL A 518 -3.26 5.97 13.42
CA VAL A 518 -3.23 4.50 13.44
C VAL A 518 -3.58 3.90 14.81
N SER A 519 -3.16 4.55 15.91
CA SER A 519 -3.43 4.05 17.27
C SER A 519 -4.92 4.06 17.66
N THR A 520 -5.69 4.98 17.07
CA THR A 520 -7.13 5.14 17.34
C THR A 520 -8.04 4.32 16.45
N LEU A 521 -7.49 3.59 15.46
CA LEU A 521 -8.25 2.72 14.59
C LEU A 521 -8.98 1.62 15.37
N LYS A 522 -10.21 1.36 14.97
CA LYS A 522 -10.99 0.22 15.47
C LYS A 522 -10.64 -1.05 14.69
N LYS A 523 -11.00 -2.20 15.23
CA LYS A 523 -10.88 -3.49 14.53
C LYS A 523 -11.59 -3.41 13.17
N GLY A 524 -10.87 -3.76 12.10
CA GLY A 524 -11.38 -3.70 10.73
C GLY A 524 -11.38 -2.30 10.10
N GLU A 525 -10.76 -1.32 10.73
CA GLU A 525 -10.41 -0.03 10.13
C GLU A 525 -8.93 0.00 9.78
N ALA A 526 -8.58 0.63 8.66
CA ALA A 526 -7.21 0.79 8.20
C ALA A 526 -7.01 2.15 7.52
N VAL A 527 -5.78 2.65 7.56
CA VAL A 527 -5.35 3.79 6.74
C VAL A 527 -4.60 3.25 5.55
N PHE A 528 -5.07 3.55 4.37
CA PHE A 528 -4.43 3.24 3.10
C PHE A 528 -3.66 4.45 2.61
N ILE A 529 -2.41 4.23 2.21
CA ILE A 529 -1.60 5.22 1.49
C ILE A 529 -1.44 4.72 0.07
N VAL A 530 -1.92 5.51 -0.87
CA VAL A 530 -1.88 5.22 -2.30
C VAL A 530 -1.36 6.46 -3.01
N ASN A 531 -0.19 6.39 -3.65
CA ASN A 531 0.47 7.55 -4.27
C ASN A 531 0.58 8.78 -3.34
N GLY A 532 0.91 8.57 -2.07
CA GLY A 532 1.01 9.64 -1.07
C GLY A 532 -0.34 10.14 -0.53
N ASN A 533 -1.47 9.71 -1.09
CA ASN A 533 -2.79 10.05 -0.56
C ASN A 533 -3.18 9.10 0.55
N LYS A 534 -3.61 9.64 1.69
CA LYS A 534 -4.08 8.86 2.84
C LYS A 534 -5.60 8.76 2.81
N VAL A 535 -6.11 7.54 2.93
CA VAL A 535 -7.56 7.30 3.00
C VAL A 535 -7.85 6.34 4.13
N LYS A 536 -8.68 6.76 5.08
CA LYS A 536 -9.20 5.87 6.12
C LYS A 536 -10.33 5.02 5.55
N LEU A 537 -10.22 3.70 5.69
CA LEU A 537 -11.19 2.75 5.19
C LEU A 537 -11.70 1.82 6.30
N LYS A 538 -12.97 1.47 6.20
CA LYS A 538 -13.58 0.39 6.95
C LYS A 538 -13.70 -0.83 6.04
N ILE A 539 -13.10 -1.94 6.45
CA ILE A 539 -13.14 -3.21 5.73
C ILE A 539 -14.49 -3.89 5.99
N LYS A 540 -15.22 -4.18 4.93
CA LYS A 540 -16.50 -4.90 4.99
C LYS A 540 -16.48 -6.07 4.04
N SER A 541 -17.11 -7.17 4.44
CA SER A 541 -17.36 -8.37 3.64
C SER A 541 -18.86 -8.58 3.45
N ASN A 542 -19.25 -9.24 2.37
CA ASN A 542 -20.59 -9.79 2.21
C ASN A 542 -20.71 -11.16 2.90
N GLU A 543 -21.88 -11.78 2.88
CA GLU A 543 -22.11 -13.09 3.51
C GLU A 543 -21.28 -14.19 2.86
N PHE A 544 -21.28 -14.28 1.53
CA PHE A 544 -20.48 -15.26 0.80
C PHE A 544 -18.99 -15.19 1.16
N GLU A 545 -18.41 -13.98 1.18
CA GLU A 545 -17.00 -13.79 1.54
C GLU A 545 -16.71 -14.23 2.99
N ARG A 546 -17.65 -14.00 3.91
CA ARG A 546 -17.53 -14.48 5.30
C ARG A 546 -17.57 -15.99 5.38
N ASP A 547 -18.47 -16.62 4.65
CA ASP A 547 -18.59 -18.07 4.64
C ASP A 547 -17.35 -18.74 4.06
N VAL A 548 -16.72 -18.14 3.04
CA VAL A 548 -15.47 -18.63 2.49
C VAL A 548 -14.30 -18.48 3.48
N ILE A 549 -14.30 -17.41 4.30
CA ILE A 549 -13.23 -17.15 5.30
C ILE A 549 -13.46 -17.92 6.59
N ASN A 550 -14.69 -17.89 7.11
CA ASN A 550 -15.08 -18.52 8.36
C ASN A 550 -15.77 -19.85 8.04
N GLU A 551 -15.41 -20.92 8.72
CA GLU A 551 -16.20 -22.13 8.64
C GLU A 551 -17.58 -21.94 9.24
N ASN A 552 -18.61 -22.05 8.41
CA ASN A 552 -19.82 -22.75 8.76
C ASN A 552 -20.03 -23.79 7.67
N ASP A 553 -19.99 -25.05 8.05
CA ASP A 553 -20.16 -26.25 7.25
C ASP A 553 -20.90 -26.07 5.93
N PHE A 554 -20.18 -25.98 4.81
CA PHE A 554 -20.75 -26.25 3.49
C PHE A 554 -21.06 -27.75 3.30
N GLY A 555 -20.80 -28.58 4.34
CA GLY A 555 -20.94 -30.03 4.30
C GLY A 555 -22.32 -30.57 4.67
N ASN A 556 -23.27 -29.77 5.19
CA ASN A 556 -24.56 -30.26 5.69
C ASN A 556 -25.77 -29.45 5.21
N LYS A 557 -25.83 -29.12 3.93
CA LYS A 557 -27.10 -28.78 3.25
C LYS A 557 -27.15 -29.48 1.90
N GLN A 558 -27.48 -30.78 1.94
CA GLN A 558 -28.18 -31.47 0.87
C GLN A 558 -29.66 -31.59 1.22
#